data_c255d073022d4387dfe81ecea2bb3d56
#
_entry.id   c255d073022d4387dfe81ecea2bb3d56
#
_cell.length_a   1.000
_cell.length_b   1.000
_cell.length_c   1.000
_cell.angle_alpha   90.00
_cell.angle_beta   90.00
_cell.angle_gamma   90.00
#
_symmetry.space_group_name_H-M   'P 1'
#
loop_
_entity.id
_entity.type
_entity.pdbx_description
1 polymer ?
#
loop_
_entity_poly.entity_id
_entity_poly.type
_entity_poly.pdbx_seq_one_letter_code
_entity_poly.pdbx_strand_id
1 'polypeptide(L)'
;MTRRVPLDPTVAVLIVDDSDDQRALLRRYFEREGCMVTTAQNAEEAMIAYRIAAPDLAVIDLVLPGMTGWELAGCLRTELPECVVAISSVLDISAYPDAQANLPKPFTGTQVRKVLQDHVPKWSSE
;
A
#
# COMPACT_ATOMS: atom_id res chain seq x y z
N MET A 1 -14.93 -33.57 -12.78
CA MET A 1 -14.72 -32.65 -11.66
C MET A 1 -14.67 -31.21 -12.10
N THR A 2 -15.30 -30.42 -11.37
CA THR A 2 -15.28 -29.00 -11.70
C THR A 2 -13.92 -28.45 -11.33
N ARG A 3 -13.27 -27.93 -12.32
CA ARG A 3 -12.00 -27.29 -12.11
C ARG A 3 -12.24 -25.91 -11.55
N ARG A 4 -11.99 -25.74 -10.28
CA ARG A 4 -12.06 -24.43 -9.71
C ARG A 4 -10.93 -23.57 -10.25
N VAL A 5 -11.28 -22.42 -10.78
CA VAL A 5 -10.25 -21.45 -11.12
C VAL A 5 -9.61 -20.99 -9.81
N PRO A 6 -8.31 -21.17 -9.64
CA PRO A 6 -7.67 -20.72 -8.42
C PRO A 6 -7.85 -19.23 -8.28
N LEU A 7 -8.05 -18.76 -7.07
CA LEU A 7 -8.01 -17.35 -6.80
C LEU A 7 -6.64 -16.85 -7.21
N ASP A 8 -6.62 -15.68 -7.81
CA ASP A 8 -5.36 -15.07 -8.19
C ASP A 8 -4.56 -14.79 -6.92
N PRO A 9 -3.40 -15.44 -6.71
CA PRO A 9 -2.60 -15.22 -5.53
C PRO A 9 -1.79 -13.93 -5.59
N THR A 10 -1.92 -13.17 -6.66
CA THR A 10 -1.17 -11.94 -6.83
C THR A 10 -1.67 -10.89 -5.84
N VAL A 11 -0.74 -10.32 -5.10
CA VAL A 11 -1.03 -9.25 -4.17
C VAL A 11 -1.20 -7.94 -4.93
N ALA A 12 -2.31 -7.26 -4.70
CA ALA A 12 -2.59 -5.95 -5.29
C ALA A 12 -2.17 -4.87 -4.30
N VAL A 13 -1.31 -3.96 -4.74
CA VAL A 13 -0.77 -2.89 -3.92
C VAL A 13 -1.15 -1.54 -4.52
N LEU A 14 -1.68 -0.66 -3.68
CA LEU A 14 -1.93 0.73 -4.04
C LEU A 14 -0.87 1.58 -3.36
N ILE A 15 -0.18 2.42 -4.12
CA ILE A 15 0.84 3.32 -3.61
C ILE A 15 0.34 4.75 -3.78
N VAL A 16 0.32 5.51 -2.68
CA VAL A 16 -0.17 6.89 -2.66
C VAL A 16 0.95 7.79 -2.17
N ASP A 17 1.52 8.57 -3.07
CA ASP A 17 2.63 9.47 -2.79
C ASP A 17 2.66 10.53 -3.88
N ASP A 18 2.84 11.79 -3.53
CA ASP A 18 2.85 12.87 -4.52
C ASP A 18 4.19 13.00 -5.24
N SER A 19 5.23 12.32 -4.77
CA SER A 19 6.53 12.32 -5.42
C SER A 19 6.60 11.25 -6.51
N ASP A 20 6.85 11.68 -7.76
CA ASP A 20 6.99 10.76 -8.87
C ASP A 20 8.12 9.74 -8.63
N ASP A 21 9.22 10.20 -8.05
CA ASP A 21 10.38 9.35 -7.79
C ASP A 21 10.07 8.31 -6.72
N GLN A 22 9.37 8.70 -5.67
CA GLN A 22 9.01 7.78 -4.61
C GLN A 22 8.00 6.74 -5.09
N ARG A 23 6.99 7.17 -5.87
CA ARG A 23 6.04 6.23 -6.47
C ARG A 23 6.76 5.21 -7.36
N ALA A 24 7.68 5.68 -8.20
CA ALA A 24 8.42 4.80 -9.10
C ALA A 24 9.30 3.81 -8.33
N LEU A 25 9.92 4.26 -7.26
CA LEU A 25 10.78 3.41 -6.44
C LEU A 25 9.97 2.33 -5.72
N LEU A 26 8.88 2.72 -5.06
CA LEU A 26 8.00 1.77 -4.38
C LEU A 26 7.40 0.76 -5.36
N ARG A 27 6.96 1.25 -6.53
CA ARG A 27 6.42 0.38 -7.56
C ARG A 27 7.44 -0.68 -7.95
N ARG A 28 8.70 -0.27 -8.18
CA ARG A 28 9.75 -1.20 -8.57
C ARG A 28 9.97 -2.27 -7.49
N TYR A 29 10.02 -1.84 -6.23
CA TYR A 29 10.25 -2.78 -5.14
C TYR A 29 9.11 -3.79 -5.02
N PHE A 30 7.86 -3.32 -5.08
CA PHE A 30 6.73 -4.23 -4.95
C PHE A 30 6.56 -5.14 -6.18
N GLU A 31 6.84 -4.61 -7.37
CA GLU A 31 6.78 -5.46 -8.57
C GLU A 31 7.84 -6.55 -8.54
N ARG A 32 9.01 -6.27 -7.98
CA ARG A 32 10.03 -7.29 -7.79
C ARG A 32 9.56 -8.43 -6.87
N GLU A 33 8.66 -8.14 -5.97
CA GLU A 33 8.09 -9.13 -5.07
C GLU A 33 6.85 -9.80 -5.66
N GLY A 34 6.58 -9.59 -6.93
CA GLY A 34 5.48 -10.24 -7.62
C GLY A 34 4.13 -9.57 -7.45
N CYS A 35 4.10 -8.35 -6.94
CA CYS A 35 2.85 -7.64 -6.71
C CYS A 35 2.38 -6.90 -7.96
N MET A 36 1.05 -6.73 -8.06
CA MET A 36 0.41 -5.88 -9.04
C MET A 36 0.23 -4.50 -8.41
N VAL A 37 0.80 -3.47 -9.03
CA VAL A 37 0.88 -2.15 -8.42
C VAL A 37 0.04 -1.12 -9.17
N THR A 38 -0.77 -0.40 -8.42
CA THR A 38 -1.49 0.79 -8.87
C THR A 38 -0.95 1.97 -8.08
N THR A 39 -0.78 3.12 -8.73
CA THR A 39 -0.26 4.30 -8.06
C THR A 39 -1.24 5.44 -8.13
N ALA A 40 -1.19 6.32 -7.14
CA ALA A 40 -1.99 7.55 -7.08
C ALA A 40 -1.11 8.65 -6.51
N GLN A 41 -1.30 9.87 -7.01
CA GLN A 41 -0.49 11.01 -6.57
C GLN A 41 -1.15 11.83 -5.47
N ASN A 42 -2.40 11.53 -5.16
CA ASN A 42 -3.13 12.19 -4.07
C ASN A 42 -4.22 11.25 -3.55
N ALA A 43 -4.85 11.66 -2.45
CA ALA A 43 -5.85 10.83 -1.80
C ALA A 43 -7.10 10.65 -2.64
N GLU A 44 -7.50 11.69 -3.39
CA GLU A 44 -8.70 11.63 -4.22
C GLU A 44 -8.55 10.59 -5.32
N GLU A 45 -7.40 10.56 -5.99
CA GLU A 45 -7.10 9.51 -6.98
C GLU A 45 -7.07 8.13 -6.34
N ALA A 46 -6.50 8.05 -5.14
CA ALA A 46 -6.43 6.78 -4.42
C ALA A 46 -7.81 6.24 -4.12
N MET A 47 -8.74 7.10 -3.69
CA MET A 47 -10.10 6.69 -3.37
C MET A 47 -10.84 6.19 -4.61
N ILE A 48 -10.65 6.84 -5.75
CA ILE A 48 -11.22 6.34 -7.00
C ILE A 48 -10.67 4.96 -7.33
N ALA A 49 -9.35 4.81 -7.22
CA ALA A 49 -8.68 3.54 -7.55
C ALA A 49 -9.15 2.39 -6.66
N TYR A 50 -9.17 2.62 -5.33
CA TYR A 50 -9.50 1.51 -4.43
C TYR A 50 -10.98 1.17 -4.40
N ARG A 51 -11.84 2.10 -4.83
CA ARG A 51 -13.28 1.82 -4.96
C ARG A 51 -13.58 1.02 -6.21
N ILE A 52 -12.73 1.11 -7.23
CA ILE A 52 -12.84 0.29 -8.43
C ILE A 52 -12.34 -1.12 -8.16
N ALA A 53 -11.18 -1.24 -7.51
CA ALA A 53 -10.57 -2.53 -7.21
C ALA A 53 -9.84 -2.44 -5.87
N ALA A 54 -10.35 -3.14 -4.87
CA ALA A 54 -9.80 -3.11 -3.52
C ALA A 54 -8.40 -3.71 -3.50
N PRO A 55 -7.39 -2.97 -3.01
CA PRO A 55 -6.05 -3.52 -2.87
C PRO A 55 -5.94 -4.39 -1.62
N ASP A 56 -4.94 -5.26 -1.63
CA ASP A 56 -4.58 -6.04 -0.44
C ASP A 56 -3.75 -5.20 0.53
N LEU A 57 -2.96 -4.28 -0.02
CA LEU A 57 -2.08 -3.40 0.74
C LEU A 57 -2.12 -2.00 0.15
N ALA A 58 -2.25 -0.99 0.98
CA ALA A 58 -2.13 0.41 0.58
C ALA A 58 -0.95 1.03 1.31
N VAL A 59 0.00 1.58 0.56
CA VAL A 59 1.16 2.28 1.10
C VAL A 59 0.93 3.77 0.92
N ILE A 60 0.85 4.50 2.03
CA ILE A 60 0.36 5.89 2.02
C ILE A 60 1.40 6.83 2.63
N ASP A 61 1.75 7.88 1.87
CA ASP A 61 2.47 9.01 2.44
C ASP A 61 1.50 9.88 3.24
N LEU A 62 1.97 10.43 4.34
CA LEU A 62 1.16 11.30 5.18
C LEU A 62 1.05 12.70 4.60
N VAL A 63 2.12 13.19 3.97
CA VAL A 63 2.16 14.56 3.44
C VAL A 63 1.71 14.51 1.98
N LEU A 64 0.42 14.74 1.78
CA LEU A 64 -0.20 14.75 0.45
C LEU A 64 -0.89 16.09 0.21
N PRO A 65 -1.01 16.54 -1.06
CA PRO A 65 -1.81 17.71 -1.35
C PRO A 65 -3.29 17.42 -1.14
N GLY A 66 -4.05 18.41 -0.68
CA GLY A 66 -5.48 18.22 -0.43
C GLY A 66 -5.73 17.36 0.80
N MET A 67 -6.49 16.28 0.64
CA MET A 67 -6.75 15.35 1.73
C MET A 67 -5.43 14.72 2.20
N THR A 68 -5.20 14.72 3.51
CA THR A 68 -3.96 14.20 4.08
C THR A 68 -3.92 12.68 4.10
N GLY A 69 -2.73 12.13 4.29
CA GLY A 69 -2.58 10.69 4.45
C GLY A 69 -3.24 10.17 5.72
N TRP A 70 -3.31 10.98 6.78
CA TRP A 70 -4.05 10.61 7.99
C TRP A 70 -5.53 10.41 7.69
N GLU A 71 -6.12 11.34 6.94
CA GLU A 71 -7.53 11.24 6.54
C GLU A 71 -7.77 10.06 5.62
N LEU A 72 -6.87 9.84 4.66
CA LEU A 72 -6.98 8.72 3.74
C LEU A 72 -6.90 7.39 4.47
N ALA A 73 -5.98 7.26 5.44
CA ALA A 73 -5.87 6.04 6.24
C ALA A 73 -7.17 5.76 7.01
N GLY A 74 -7.79 6.82 7.52
CA GLY A 74 -9.09 6.70 8.19
C GLY A 74 -10.19 6.22 7.25
N CYS A 75 -10.23 6.75 6.04
CA CYS A 75 -11.19 6.32 5.02
C CYS A 75 -10.99 4.85 4.65
N LEU A 76 -9.76 4.44 4.44
CA LEU A 76 -9.45 3.04 4.12
C LEU A 76 -9.87 2.10 5.23
N ARG A 77 -9.60 2.48 6.47
CA ARG A 77 -9.95 1.66 7.62
C ARG A 77 -11.47 1.45 7.71
N THR A 78 -12.24 2.48 7.34
CA THR A 78 -13.69 2.42 7.36
C THR A 78 -14.26 1.70 6.14
N GLU A 79 -13.76 2.01 4.95
CA GLU A 79 -14.33 1.49 3.70
C GLU A 79 -13.80 0.10 3.35
N LEU A 80 -12.53 -0.17 3.65
CA LEU A 80 -11.88 -1.45 3.33
C LEU A 80 -11.15 -1.99 4.55
N PRO A 81 -11.89 -2.46 5.57
CA PRO A 81 -11.25 -2.87 6.82
C PRO A 81 -10.28 -4.04 6.67
N GLU A 82 -10.36 -4.79 5.59
CA GLU A 82 -9.44 -5.92 5.35
C GLU A 82 -8.19 -5.51 4.59
N CYS A 83 -8.14 -4.29 4.07
CA CYS A 83 -6.95 -3.80 3.40
C CYS A 83 -5.89 -3.45 4.45
N VAL A 84 -4.69 -3.97 4.26
CA VAL A 84 -3.56 -3.62 5.12
C VAL A 84 -3.08 -2.23 4.74
N VAL A 85 -2.91 -1.37 5.73
CA VAL A 85 -2.42 0.00 5.51
C VAL A 85 -1.00 0.10 6.06
N ALA A 86 -0.07 0.51 5.21
CA ALA A 86 1.30 0.79 5.59
C ALA A 86 1.55 2.29 5.41
N ILE A 87 2.11 2.92 6.42
CA ILE A 87 2.43 4.34 6.37
C ILE A 87 3.90 4.50 5.96
N SER A 88 4.15 5.32 4.94
CA SER A 88 5.49 5.60 4.45
C SER A 88 5.68 7.10 4.35
N SER A 89 6.45 7.66 5.26
CA SER A 89 6.63 9.10 5.35
C SER A 89 8.03 9.44 5.85
N VAL A 90 8.47 10.68 5.60
CA VAL A 90 9.70 11.23 6.19
C VAL A 90 9.47 11.74 7.60
N LEU A 91 8.20 11.87 8.02
CA LEU A 91 7.89 12.32 9.36
C LEU A 91 8.30 11.28 10.40
N ASP A 92 8.44 11.71 11.64
CA ASP A 92 8.73 10.81 12.75
C ASP A 92 7.60 9.79 12.92
N ILE A 93 7.95 8.56 13.24
CA ILE A 93 6.97 7.50 13.44
C ILE A 93 5.94 7.87 14.51
N SER A 94 6.33 8.69 15.48
CA SER A 94 5.39 9.15 16.51
C SER A 94 4.23 9.95 15.94
N ALA A 95 4.37 10.49 14.72
CA ALA A 95 3.31 11.22 14.03
C ALA A 95 2.41 10.30 13.20
N TYR A 96 2.75 9.03 13.05
CA TYR A 96 1.99 8.11 12.20
C TYR A 96 0.67 7.75 12.86
N PRO A 97 -0.40 7.60 12.06
CA PRO A 97 -1.65 7.07 12.58
C PRO A 97 -1.52 5.58 12.87
N ASP A 98 -2.50 5.03 13.56
CA ASP A 98 -2.57 3.59 13.74
C ASP A 98 -2.73 2.91 12.39
N ALA A 99 -1.85 1.98 12.12
CA ALA A 99 -1.85 1.21 10.87
C ALA A 99 -1.16 -0.13 11.15
N GLN A 100 -1.39 -1.08 10.26
CA GLN A 100 -0.79 -2.40 10.44
C GLN A 100 0.71 -2.39 10.27
N ALA A 101 1.24 -1.52 9.40
CA ALA A 101 2.65 -1.50 9.09
C ALA A 101 3.18 -0.08 8.94
N ASN A 102 4.47 0.08 9.18
CA ASN A 102 5.18 1.33 8.96
C ASN A 102 6.35 1.04 8.02
N LEU A 103 6.52 1.93 7.04
CA LEU A 103 7.63 1.84 6.09
C LEU A 103 8.28 3.22 5.99
N PRO A 104 9.01 3.64 7.04
CA PRO A 104 9.59 4.99 7.09
C PRO A 104 10.57 5.23 5.94
N LYS A 105 10.59 6.45 5.45
CA LYS A 105 11.55 6.88 4.44
C LYS A 105 12.84 7.35 5.13
N PRO A 106 14.00 7.01 4.60
CA PRO A 106 14.21 6.14 3.44
C PRO A 106 14.02 4.66 3.80
N PHE A 107 13.58 3.87 2.84
CA PHE A 107 13.35 2.44 3.03
C PHE A 107 14.19 1.62 2.07
N THR A 108 14.31 0.32 2.34
CA THR A 108 15.04 -0.62 1.49
C THR A 108 14.09 -1.66 0.93
N GLY A 109 14.54 -2.38 -0.10
CA GLY A 109 13.76 -3.49 -0.64
C GLY A 109 13.50 -4.58 0.40
N THR A 110 14.45 -4.80 1.31
CA THR A 110 14.27 -5.76 2.41
C THR A 110 13.13 -5.35 3.32
N GLN A 111 13.01 -4.06 3.63
CA GLN A 111 11.91 -3.56 4.46
C GLN A 111 10.57 -3.70 3.76
N VAL A 112 10.51 -3.43 2.44
CA VAL A 112 9.31 -3.64 1.64
C VAL A 112 8.87 -5.09 1.70
N ARG A 113 9.81 -6.01 1.51
CA ARG A 113 9.54 -7.44 1.56
C ARG A 113 9.03 -7.86 2.93
N LYS A 114 9.58 -7.27 3.99
CA LYS A 114 9.17 -7.59 5.36
C LYS A 114 7.74 -7.14 5.63
N VAL A 115 7.31 -6.00 5.08
CA VAL A 115 5.92 -5.57 5.19
C VAL A 115 4.99 -6.62 4.59
N LEU A 116 5.33 -7.12 3.40
CA LEU A 116 4.55 -8.18 2.76
C LEU A 116 4.54 -9.44 3.59
N GLN A 117 5.71 -9.86 4.06
CA GLN A 117 5.87 -11.10 4.81
C GLN A 117 5.10 -11.07 6.13
N ASP A 118 5.16 -9.94 6.84
CA ASP A 118 4.59 -9.84 8.18
C ASP A 118 3.10 -9.51 8.18
N HIS A 119 2.61 -8.81 7.16
CA HIS A 119 1.27 -8.21 7.20
C HIS A 119 0.34 -8.63 6.09
N VAL A 120 0.84 -9.24 5.02
CA VAL A 120 0.02 -9.63 3.86
C VAL A 120 0.08 -11.15 3.68
N PRO A 121 -0.83 -11.89 4.35
CA PRO A 121 -0.77 -13.36 4.33
C PRO A 121 -0.88 -13.97 2.93
N LYS A 122 -1.53 -13.27 2.02
CA LYS A 122 -1.69 -13.71 0.64
C LYS A 122 -0.35 -13.76 -0.10
N TRP A 123 0.63 -12.98 0.32
CA TRP A 123 1.92 -12.90 -0.35
C TRP A 123 2.78 -14.12 -0.01
N SER A 124 3.51 -14.59 -1.02
CA SER A 124 4.44 -15.71 -0.87
C SER A 124 5.78 -15.31 -1.50
N SER A 125 6.85 -15.64 -0.81
CA SER A 125 8.21 -15.34 -1.27
C SER A 125 8.69 -16.26 -2.38
N GLU A 126 7.93 -17.26 -2.76
CA GLU A 126 8.33 -18.17 -3.83
C GLU A 126 8.16 -17.56 -5.20
#